data_801d93aaaf24a4c754078a2b66dbd513
#
_entry.id   801d93aaaf24a4c754078a2b66dbd513
#
_cell.length_a   1.000
_cell.length_b   1.000
_cell.length_c   1.000
_cell.angle_alpha   90.00
_cell.angle_beta   90.00
_cell.angle_gamma   90.00
#
_symmetry.space_group_name_H-M   'P 1'
#
loop_
_entity.id
_entity.type
_entity.pdbx_description
1 polymer ?
#
loop_
_entity_poly.entity_id
_entity_poly.type
_entity_poly.pdbx_seq_one_letter_code
_entity_poly.pdbx_strand_id
1 'polypeptide(L)'
;AMVVESLLSSGLKEFQISVGHAQFFRGLAEAAGLDEEQQQELRELLANKNYFGVEEMVEGMHLNDTLKKLFSLLGSFETQVEELAEAKSLASDYPNILSAITDLEKLGSFLRLYGIEKYVSFELGIISNYHYYTGIIFAGYTFGTGEPVVKGGRYDRLLTYFGRKAPAIGFA
;
A
#
# COMPACT_ATOMS: atom_id res chain seq x y z
N ALA A 1 10.28 -11.93 3.53
CA ALA A 1 10.86 -13.28 3.60
C ALA A 1 9.92 -14.22 4.35
N MET A 2 9.72 -14.09 5.68
CA MET A 2 8.92 -15.01 6.51
C MET A 2 7.55 -15.37 5.90
N VAL A 3 6.78 -14.41 5.40
CA VAL A 3 5.48 -14.67 4.77
C VAL A 3 5.62 -15.62 3.57
N VAL A 4 6.58 -15.32 2.68
CA VAL A 4 6.85 -16.17 1.51
C VAL A 4 7.25 -17.59 1.94
N GLU A 5 8.13 -17.70 2.90
CA GLU A 5 8.58 -19.00 3.45
C GLU A 5 7.43 -19.76 4.10
N SER A 6 6.56 -19.07 4.85
CA SER A 6 5.38 -19.70 5.48
C SER A 6 4.40 -20.22 4.43
N LEU A 7 4.11 -19.45 3.38
CA LEU A 7 3.23 -19.88 2.31
C LEU A 7 3.80 -21.06 1.53
N LEU A 8 5.08 -21.02 1.18
CA LEU A 8 5.76 -22.14 0.52
C LEU A 8 5.78 -23.39 1.40
N SER A 9 6.06 -23.24 2.69
CA SER A 9 6.10 -24.36 3.65
C SER A 9 4.73 -24.97 3.89
N SER A 10 3.64 -24.19 3.74
CA SER A 10 2.26 -24.71 3.79
C SER A 10 1.82 -25.41 2.49
N GLY A 11 2.71 -25.49 1.49
CA GLY A 11 2.45 -26.18 0.22
C GLY A 11 1.86 -25.29 -0.88
N LEU A 12 1.68 -23.98 -0.64
CA LEU A 12 1.25 -23.04 -1.65
C LEU A 12 2.42 -22.76 -2.61
N LYS A 13 2.23 -23.06 -3.90
CA LYS A 13 3.27 -22.85 -4.94
C LYS A 13 3.01 -21.61 -5.79
N GLU A 14 1.73 -21.26 -5.96
CA GLU A 14 1.28 -20.14 -6.79
C GLU A 14 0.56 -19.12 -5.90
N PHE A 15 1.22 -18.02 -5.65
CA PHE A 15 0.67 -16.90 -4.89
C PHE A 15 1.39 -15.60 -5.27
N GLN A 16 0.72 -14.49 -5.04
CA GLN A 16 1.26 -13.14 -5.19
C GLN A 16 0.96 -12.34 -3.93
N ILE A 17 1.95 -11.58 -3.48
CA ILE A 17 1.83 -10.68 -2.34
C ILE A 17 1.80 -9.25 -2.87
N SER A 18 0.63 -8.61 -2.80
CA SER A 18 0.50 -7.18 -3.05
C SER A 18 0.99 -6.41 -1.83
N VAL A 19 1.85 -5.43 -2.07
CA VAL A 19 2.47 -4.60 -1.03
C VAL A 19 2.22 -3.13 -1.33
N GLY A 20 1.80 -2.40 -0.33
CA GLY A 20 1.67 -0.95 -0.38
C GLY A 20 2.11 -0.29 0.92
N HIS A 21 1.72 0.96 1.10
CA HIS A 21 2.15 1.74 2.25
C HIS A 21 1.02 2.63 2.77
N ALA A 22 0.69 2.49 4.05
CA ALA A 22 -0.42 3.23 4.66
C ALA A 22 -0.27 4.76 4.58
N GLN A 23 0.97 5.27 4.54
CA GLN A 23 1.23 6.70 4.42
C GLN A 23 1.01 7.24 3.00
N PHE A 24 1.00 6.39 1.97
CA PHE A 24 0.70 6.85 0.61
C PHE A 24 -0.73 7.40 0.54
N PHE A 25 -1.71 6.61 0.96
CA PHE A 25 -3.10 7.03 1.06
C PHE A 25 -3.27 8.28 1.96
N ARG A 26 -2.67 8.25 3.17
CA ARG A 26 -2.78 9.38 4.10
C ARG A 26 -2.15 10.65 3.55
N GLY A 27 -1.01 10.52 2.90
CA GLY A 27 -0.33 11.66 2.26
C GLY A 27 -1.15 12.27 1.14
N LEU A 28 -1.83 11.44 0.34
CA LEU A 28 -2.77 11.91 -0.69
C LEU A 28 -3.97 12.65 -0.08
N ALA A 29 -4.59 12.05 0.93
CA ALA A 29 -5.72 12.64 1.62
C ALA A 29 -5.38 13.99 2.26
N GLU A 30 -4.21 14.08 2.90
CA GLU A 30 -3.68 15.31 3.50
C GLU A 30 -3.38 16.37 2.44
N ALA A 31 -2.67 15.99 1.36
CA ALA A 31 -2.30 16.91 0.29
C ALA A 31 -3.50 17.44 -0.49
N ALA A 32 -4.55 16.65 -0.62
CA ALA A 32 -5.81 17.05 -1.26
C ALA A 32 -6.78 17.77 -0.31
N GLY A 33 -6.48 17.82 1.00
CA GLY A 33 -7.35 18.43 2.01
C GLY A 33 -8.67 17.69 2.21
N LEU A 34 -8.68 16.35 2.06
CA LEU A 34 -9.89 15.55 2.20
C LEU A 34 -10.39 15.55 3.63
N ASP A 35 -11.67 15.81 3.82
CA ASP A 35 -12.36 15.62 5.09
C ASP A 35 -12.59 14.12 5.41
N GLU A 36 -13.15 13.83 6.58
CA GLU A 36 -13.37 12.45 7.03
C GLU A 36 -14.35 11.68 6.11
N GLU A 37 -15.38 12.33 5.59
CA GLU A 37 -16.38 11.74 4.72
C GLU A 37 -15.76 11.38 3.37
N GLN A 38 -15.03 12.31 2.78
CA GLN A 38 -14.28 12.09 1.53
C GLN A 38 -13.21 10.99 1.65
N GLN A 39 -12.50 10.95 2.77
CA GLN A 39 -11.53 9.88 3.04
C GLN A 39 -12.21 8.51 3.15
N GLN A 40 -13.39 8.46 3.76
CA GLN A 40 -14.16 7.22 3.88
C GLN A 40 -14.69 6.77 2.52
N GLU A 41 -15.24 7.68 1.71
CA GLU A 41 -15.68 7.40 0.36
C GLU A 41 -14.52 6.84 -0.50
N LEU A 42 -13.35 7.50 -0.47
CA LEU A 42 -12.16 7.04 -1.19
C LEU A 42 -11.73 5.63 -0.73
N ARG A 43 -11.81 5.34 0.58
CA ARG A 43 -11.52 3.99 1.09
C ARG A 43 -12.48 2.94 0.53
N GLU A 44 -13.77 3.25 0.48
CA GLU A 44 -14.79 2.35 -0.04
C GLU A 44 -14.61 2.09 -1.54
N LEU A 45 -14.29 3.12 -2.31
CA LEU A 45 -13.96 2.99 -3.73
C LEU A 45 -12.76 2.06 -3.95
N LEU A 46 -11.67 2.27 -3.19
CA LEU A 46 -10.46 1.44 -3.28
C LEU A 46 -10.70 0.01 -2.80
N ALA A 47 -11.45 -0.19 -1.70
CA ALA A 47 -11.80 -1.51 -1.20
C ALA A 47 -12.58 -2.33 -2.22
N ASN A 48 -13.44 -1.68 -3.00
CA ASN A 48 -14.22 -2.29 -4.07
C ASN A 48 -13.49 -2.30 -5.43
N LYS A 49 -12.23 -1.84 -5.49
CA LYS A 49 -11.45 -1.69 -6.73
C LYS A 49 -12.18 -0.85 -7.80
N ASN A 50 -12.99 0.10 -7.36
CA ASN A 50 -13.72 1.03 -8.22
C ASN A 50 -12.84 2.24 -8.57
N TYR A 51 -11.84 2.02 -9.41
CA TYR A 51 -10.89 3.07 -9.81
C TYR A 51 -11.55 4.16 -10.67
N PHE A 52 -12.60 3.82 -11.43
CA PHE A 52 -13.39 4.81 -12.15
C PHE A 52 -14.08 5.81 -11.19
N GLY A 53 -14.66 5.31 -10.09
CA GLY A 53 -15.21 6.17 -9.05
C GLY A 53 -14.16 7.06 -8.38
N VAL A 54 -12.92 6.56 -8.22
CA VAL A 54 -11.79 7.39 -7.74
C VAL A 54 -11.49 8.52 -8.72
N GLU A 55 -11.46 8.25 -10.03
CA GLU A 55 -11.24 9.27 -11.06
C GLU A 55 -12.36 10.34 -11.04
N GLU A 56 -13.64 9.93 -11.01
CA GLU A 56 -14.77 10.85 -10.92
C GLU A 56 -14.69 11.73 -9.66
N MET A 57 -14.38 11.14 -8.50
CA MET A 57 -14.20 11.89 -7.26
C MET A 57 -13.09 12.94 -7.38
N VAL A 58 -11.94 12.56 -7.95
CA VAL A 58 -10.79 13.44 -8.14
C VAL A 58 -11.05 14.55 -9.15
N GLU A 59 -11.78 14.26 -10.23
CA GLU A 59 -12.16 15.27 -11.24
C GLU A 59 -13.09 16.33 -10.64
N GLY A 60 -13.96 15.97 -9.71
CA GLY A 60 -14.82 16.89 -8.97
C GLY A 60 -14.07 17.81 -8.01
N MET A 61 -12.79 17.55 -7.74
CA MET A 61 -11.95 18.32 -6.83
C MET A 61 -11.06 19.33 -7.57
N HIS A 62 -10.80 20.47 -6.93
CA HIS A 62 -9.90 21.52 -7.45
C HIS A 62 -8.44 21.18 -7.13
N LEU A 63 -7.95 20.03 -7.64
CA LEU A 63 -6.57 19.58 -7.43
C LEU A 63 -5.67 20.01 -8.59
N ASN A 64 -4.37 20.18 -8.29
CA ASN A 64 -3.37 20.38 -9.34
C ASN A 64 -3.11 19.07 -10.11
N ASP A 65 -2.52 19.20 -11.31
CA ASP A 65 -2.29 18.06 -12.20
C ASP A 65 -1.38 16.98 -11.58
N THR A 66 -0.44 17.37 -10.73
CA THR A 66 0.46 16.44 -10.04
C THR A 66 -0.29 15.56 -9.05
N LEU A 67 -1.18 16.15 -8.24
CA LEU A 67 -2.04 15.38 -7.34
C LEU A 67 -2.99 14.47 -8.10
N LYS A 68 -3.63 14.95 -9.17
CA LYS A 68 -4.50 14.11 -10.01
C LYS A 68 -3.76 12.88 -10.54
N LYS A 69 -2.51 13.06 -11.03
CA LYS A 69 -1.66 11.95 -11.45
C LYS A 69 -1.30 11.01 -10.31
N LEU A 70 -0.99 11.53 -9.12
CA LEU A 70 -0.72 10.69 -7.95
C LEU A 70 -1.95 9.87 -7.52
N PHE A 71 -3.15 10.44 -7.62
CA PHE A 71 -4.39 9.70 -7.37
C PHE A 71 -4.63 8.59 -8.42
N SER A 72 -4.33 8.84 -9.70
CA SER A 72 -4.47 7.81 -10.74
C SER A 72 -3.58 6.59 -10.50
N LEU A 73 -2.45 6.76 -9.80
CA LEU A 73 -1.56 5.66 -9.42
C LEU A 73 -2.17 4.72 -8.37
N LEU A 74 -3.27 5.08 -7.71
CA LEU A 74 -3.98 4.17 -6.81
C LEU A 74 -4.54 2.94 -7.54
N GLY A 75 -4.79 3.04 -8.85
CA GLY A 75 -5.17 1.92 -9.70
C GLY A 75 -4.00 1.12 -10.28
N SER A 76 -2.76 1.58 -10.07
CA SER A 76 -1.57 0.95 -10.63
C SER A 76 -1.18 -0.32 -9.88
N PHE A 77 -0.74 -1.30 -10.66
CA PHE A 77 -0.21 -2.55 -10.15
C PHE A 77 1.17 -2.79 -10.78
N GLU A 78 2.21 -2.59 -9.98
CA GLU A 78 3.58 -2.63 -10.44
C GLU A 78 4.25 -3.95 -10.05
N THR A 79 4.85 -4.63 -11.01
CA THR A 79 5.53 -5.91 -10.77
C THR A 79 7.00 -5.72 -10.37
N GLN A 80 7.57 -4.56 -10.67
CA GLN A 80 8.95 -4.21 -10.39
C GLN A 80 9.03 -2.89 -9.63
N VAL A 81 9.97 -2.81 -8.71
CA VAL A 81 10.14 -1.62 -7.87
C VAL A 81 10.59 -0.39 -8.69
N GLU A 82 11.24 -0.60 -9.82
CA GLU A 82 11.69 0.46 -10.72
C GLU A 82 10.52 1.24 -11.33
N GLU A 83 9.36 0.62 -11.45
CA GLU A 83 8.13 1.22 -11.96
C GLU A 83 7.57 2.29 -11.00
N LEU A 84 8.02 2.28 -9.73
CA LEU A 84 7.70 3.34 -8.75
C LEU A 84 8.45 4.66 -8.98
N ALA A 85 9.41 4.71 -9.91
CA ALA A 85 10.22 5.91 -10.16
C ALA A 85 9.39 7.11 -10.63
N GLU A 86 8.35 6.88 -11.42
CA GLU A 86 7.41 7.93 -11.84
C GLU A 86 6.66 8.49 -10.62
N ALA A 87 6.08 7.62 -9.80
CA ALA A 87 5.39 8.00 -8.59
C ALA A 87 6.29 8.82 -7.66
N LYS A 88 7.56 8.42 -7.53
CA LYS A 88 8.57 9.12 -6.73
C LYS A 88 8.85 10.52 -7.27
N SER A 89 8.99 10.67 -8.58
CA SER A 89 9.22 11.97 -9.23
C SER A 89 8.03 12.91 -9.00
N LEU A 90 6.80 12.42 -9.17
CA LEU A 90 5.58 13.19 -8.91
C LEU A 90 5.44 13.60 -7.45
N ALA A 91 5.94 12.79 -6.53
CA ALA A 91 5.82 13.01 -5.09
C ALA A 91 6.88 13.96 -4.50
N SER A 92 7.75 14.58 -5.32
CA SER A 92 8.87 15.42 -4.84
C SER A 92 8.45 16.51 -3.87
N ASP A 93 7.31 17.14 -4.09
CA ASP A 93 6.76 18.22 -3.27
C ASP A 93 5.85 17.75 -2.13
N TYR A 94 5.65 16.42 -1.99
CA TYR A 94 4.77 15.78 -1.02
C TYR A 94 5.55 14.84 -0.10
N PRO A 95 6.17 15.33 0.99
CA PRO A 95 7.14 14.57 1.79
C PRO A 95 6.59 13.25 2.35
N ASN A 96 5.32 13.21 2.76
CA ASN A 96 4.69 11.99 3.30
C ASN A 96 4.52 10.92 2.22
N ILE A 97 4.13 11.31 1.01
CA ILE A 97 3.99 10.43 -0.15
C ILE A 97 5.37 9.95 -0.60
N LEU A 98 6.33 10.86 -0.72
CA LEU A 98 7.71 10.55 -1.10
C LEU A 98 8.37 9.57 -0.14
N SER A 99 8.15 9.74 1.18
CA SER A 99 8.65 8.83 2.20
C SER A 99 8.07 7.43 2.03
N ALA A 100 6.76 7.32 1.77
CA ALA A 100 6.10 6.04 1.54
C ALA A 100 6.69 5.29 0.33
N ILE A 101 6.87 5.98 -0.79
CA ILE A 101 7.47 5.40 -2.00
C ILE A 101 8.92 4.99 -1.75
N THR A 102 9.69 5.82 -1.04
CA THR A 102 11.09 5.51 -0.69
C THR A 102 11.20 4.24 0.16
N ASP A 103 10.26 4.03 1.07
CA ASP A 103 10.24 2.81 1.89
C ASP A 103 9.87 1.58 1.07
N LEU A 104 8.98 1.70 0.06
CA LEU A 104 8.69 0.62 -0.89
C LEU A 104 9.90 0.28 -1.77
N GLU A 105 10.66 1.28 -2.25
CA GLU A 105 11.91 1.05 -2.98
C GLU A 105 12.96 0.31 -2.16
N LYS A 106 13.14 0.70 -0.90
CA LYS A 106 14.03 -0.02 0.03
C LYS A 106 13.58 -1.46 0.22
N LEU A 107 12.26 -1.68 0.39
CA LEU A 107 11.73 -3.04 0.48
C LEU A 107 12.04 -3.83 -0.79
N GLY A 108 11.82 -3.27 -1.98
CA GLY A 108 12.14 -3.90 -3.26
C GLY A 108 13.61 -4.33 -3.34
N SER A 109 14.52 -3.48 -2.89
CA SER A 109 15.95 -3.80 -2.81
C SER A 109 16.24 -5.00 -1.90
N PHE A 110 15.57 -5.09 -0.74
CA PHE A 110 15.70 -6.25 0.15
C PHE A 110 15.08 -7.51 -0.45
N LEU A 111 13.90 -7.41 -1.09
CA LEU A 111 13.26 -8.56 -1.74
C LEU A 111 14.17 -9.19 -2.80
N ARG A 112 14.86 -8.35 -3.58
CA ARG A 112 15.84 -8.78 -4.58
C ARG A 112 17.04 -9.48 -3.93
N LEU A 113 17.58 -8.93 -2.84
CA LEU A 113 18.66 -9.56 -2.07
C LEU A 113 18.29 -10.95 -1.57
N TYR A 114 17.03 -11.17 -1.21
CA TYR A 114 16.51 -12.48 -0.76
C TYR A 114 16.07 -13.38 -1.93
N GLY A 115 16.06 -12.89 -3.17
CA GLY A 115 15.62 -13.65 -4.35
C GLY A 115 14.12 -14.01 -4.33
N ILE A 116 13.31 -13.19 -3.68
CA ILE A 116 11.86 -13.42 -3.49
C ILE A 116 11.00 -12.35 -4.17
N GLU A 117 11.58 -11.45 -4.93
CA GLU A 117 10.89 -10.36 -5.64
C GLU A 117 9.78 -10.87 -6.55
N LYS A 118 9.95 -12.04 -7.17
CA LYS A 118 8.94 -12.65 -8.06
C LYS A 118 7.59 -12.97 -7.40
N TYR A 119 7.55 -13.03 -6.07
CA TYR A 119 6.31 -13.27 -5.31
C TYR A 119 5.63 -11.98 -4.89
N VAL A 120 6.19 -10.81 -5.20
CA VAL A 120 5.74 -9.52 -4.69
C VAL A 120 5.42 -8.58 -5.83
N SER A 121 4.33 -7.85 -5.70
CA SER A 121 3.96 -6.72 -6.54
C SER A 121 3.71 -5.50 -5.65
N PHE A 122 3.83 -4.31 -6.23
CA PHE A 122 3.57 -3.05 -5.55
C PHE A 122 2.21 -2.51 -6.00
N GLU A 123 1.33 -2.25 -5.04
CA GLU A 123 -0.03 -1.75 -5.27
C GLU A 123 -0.24 -0.54 -4.36
N LEU A 124 -0.14 0.67 -4.92
CA LEU A 124 -0.24 1.91 -4.16
C LEU A 124 -1.65 2.14 -3.59
N GLY A 125 -2.66 1.58 -4.24
CA GLY A 125 -4.06 1.63 -3.79
C GLY A 125 -4.45 0.58 -2.77
N ILE A 126 -3.52 -0.29 -2.34
CA ILE A 126 -3.83 -1.22 -1.26
C ILE A 126 -4.11 -0.45 0.03
N ILE A 127 -5.25 -0.71 0.62
CA ILE A 127 -5.67 -0.11 1.88
C ILE A 127 -5.97 -1.20 2.90
N SER A 128 -5.96 -0.81 4.14
CA SER A 128 -6.39 -1.68 5.24
C SER A 128 -7.53 -1.01 6.01
N ASN A 129 -8.53 -1.80 6.37
CA ASN A 129 -9.60 -1.38 7.26
C ASN A 129 -9.09 -1.13 8.69
N TYR A 130 -7.86 -1.52 8.97
CA TYR A 130 -7.24 -1.33 10.27
C TYR A 130 -6.44 -0.03 10.31
N HIS A 131 -6.88 0.95 11.08
CA HIS A 131 -6.24 2.26 11.22
C HIS A 131 -4.90 2.24 11.97
N TYR A 132 -4.52 1.10 12.56
CA TYR A 132 -3.28 0.99 13.33
C TYR A 132 -2.01 0.80 12.49
N TYR A 133 -2.12 0.45 11.20
CA TYR A 133 -0.94 0.35 10.34
C TYR A 133 -0.31 1.72 10.10
N THR A 134 1.01 1.79 10.25
CA THR A 134 1.80 3.03 10.17
C THR A 134 2.78 3.06 9.01
N GLY A 135 3.03 1.93 8.38
CA GLY A 135 4.02 1.77 7.33
C GLY A 135 3.55 0.82 6.24
N ILE A 136 4.43 -0.08 5.85
CA ILE A 136 4.16 -1.12 4.85
C ILE A 136 2.97 -1.97 5.28
N ILE A 137 2.06 -2.20 4.33
CA ILE A 137 0.93 -3.13 4.43
C ILE A 137 1.01 -4.11 3.28
N PHE A 138 0.51 -5.33 3.48
CA PHE A 138 0.51 -6.35 2.44
C PHE A 138 -0.64 -7.33 2.58
N ALA A 139 -1.01 -7.92 1.46
CA ALA A 139 -1.98 -9.01 1.38
C ALA A 139 -1.50 -10.03 0.35
N GLY A 140 -1.52 -11.30 0.72
CA GLY A 140 -1.15 -12.40 -0.17
C GLY A 140 -2.38 -13.10 -0.73
N TYR A 141 -2.38 -13.35 -2.02
CA TYR A 141 -3.46 -13.99 -2.76
C TYR A 141 -2.96 -15.25 -3.44
N THR A 142 -3.83 -16.23 -3.55
CA THR A 142 -3.60 -17.42 -4.36
C THR A 142 -4.76 -17.62 -5.32
N PHE A 143 -4.56 -18.44 -6.32
CA PHE A 143 -5.58 -18.71 -7.33
C PHE A 143 -6.83 -19.35 -6.71
N GLY A 144 -8.00 -18.84 -7.08
CA GLY A 144 -9.29 -19.42 -6.74
C GLY A 144 -9.90 -19.03 -5.39
N THR A 145 -9.23 -18.23 -4.56
CA THR A 145 -9.78 -17.83 -3.25
C THR A 145 -10.63 -16.55 -3.29
N GLY A 146 -10.34 -15.61 -4.20
CA GLY A 146 -11.00 -14.30 -4.23
C GLY A 146 -10.67 -13.39 -3.03
N GLU A 147 -10.28 -13.96 -1.91
CA GLU A 147 -9.88 -13.30 -0.67
C GLU A 147 -8.40 -13.57 -0.38
N PRO A 148 -7.70 -12.65 0.28
CA PRO A 148 -6.31 -12.86 0.65
C PRO A 148 -6.18 -13.97 1.69
N VAL A 149 -5.20 -14.86 1.47
CA VAL A 149 -4.85 -15.96 2.38
C VAL A 149 -3.93 -15.53 3.52
N VAL A 150 -3.35 -14.33 3.41
CA VAL A 150 -2.54 -13.71 4.46
C VAL A 150 -2.65 -12.20 4.35
N LYS A 151 -2.76 -11.52 5.48
CA LYS A 151 -2.72 -10.06 5.57
C LYS A 151 -1.75 -9.66 6.66
N GLY A 152 -1.09 -8.51 6.49
CA GLY A 152 -0.19 -8.00 7.51
C GLY A 152 0.32 -6.60 7.23
N GLY A 153 1.17 -6.13 8.12
CA GLY A 153 1.79 -4.83 7.96
C GLY A 153 2.52 -4.35 9.20
N ARG A 154 3.10 -3.16 9.10
CA ARG A 154 3.83 -2.48 10.17
C ARG A 154 2.89 -1.60 11.00
N TYR A 155 3.01 -1.71 12.33
CA TYR A 155 2.22 -0.95 13.30
C TYR A 155 3.08 -0.49 14.48
N ASP A 156 3.51 0.76 14.43
CA ASP A 156 4.46 1.32 15.41
C ASP A 156 3.76 1.84 16.68
N ARG A 157 2.44 2.04 16.63
CA ARG A 157 1.68 2.67 17.73
C ARG A 157 0.80 1.72 18.52
N LEU A 158 0.49 0.54 17.98
CA LEU A 158 -0.44 -0.39 18.60
C LEU A 158 -0.01 -0.80 20.01
N LEU A 159 1.27 -1.11 20.19
CA LEU A 159 1.82 -1.52 21.48
C LEU A 159 1.82 -0.42 22.54
N THR A 160 1.66 0.85 22.13
CA THR A 160 1.56 1.98 23.06
C THR A 160 0.33 1.88 23.95
N TYR A 161 -0.78 1.34 23.42
CA TYR A 161 -2.00 1.09 24.20
C TYR A 161 -1.80 0.04 25.29
N PHE A 162 -0.76 -0.75 25.20
CA PHE A 162 -0.37 -1.77 26.18
C PHE A 162 0.89 -1.35 26.98
N GLY A 163 1.16 -0.02 27.03
CA GLY A 163 2.25 0.56 27.83
C GLY A 163 3.66 0.38 27.24
N ARG A 164 3.79 -0.11 25.99
CA ARG A 164 5.09 -0.35 25.36
C ARG A 164 5.25 0.42 24.05
N LYS A 165 6.22 1.33 24.00
CA LYS A 165 6.59 2.01 22.75
C LYS A 165 7.59 1.15 21.97
N ALA A 166 7.13 0.40 21.00
CA ALA A 166 7.98 -0.37 20.10
C ALA A 166 7.34 -0.51 18.72
N PRO A 167 8.12 -0.41 17.64
CA PRO A 167 7.63 -0.76 16.31
C PRO A 167 7.36 -2.26 16.25
N ALA A 168 6.34 -2.64 15.52
CA ALA A 168 6.00 -4.02 15.31
C ALA A 168 5.55 -4.27 13.86
N ILE A 169 5.74 -5.49 13.40
CA ILE A 169 5.23 -6.01 12.14
C ILE A 169 4.66 -7.41 12.40
N GLY A 170 3.54 -7.71 11.78
CA GLY A 170 2.91 -9.01 11.93
C GLY A 170 2.00 -9.33 10.76
N PHE A 171 1.60 -10.60 10.71
CA PHE A 171 0.65 -11.11 9.72
C PHE A 171 -0.15 -12.27 10.30
N ALA A 172 -1.32 -12.49 9.71
CA ALA A 172 -2.20 -13.60 10.01
C ALA A 172 -2.87 -14.10 8.73
#